data_0a7167696c2ec14b306387b042110cb4
#
_entry.id   0a7167696c2ec14b306387b042110cb4
#
_cell.length_a   1.000
_cell.length_b   1.000
_cell.length_c   1.000
_cell.angle_alpha   90.00
_cell.angle_beta   90.00
_cell.angle_gamma   90.00
#
_symmetry.space_group_name_H-M   'P 1'
#
loop_
_entity.id
_entity.type
_entity.pdbx_description
1 polymer ?
#
loop_
_entity_poly.entity_id
_entity_poly.type
_entity_poly.pdbx_seq_one_letter_code
_entity_poly.pdbx_strand_id
1 'polypeptide(L)'
;MVPIVEPEVLMDGSHNIDKCYQVTTNVLNECYNELEIHKVDLKGTVLKPNMVIPGSECKDKSNTEEIAKKTLDCLKKNVPSDVPGLAFLSGGQSEIESSKNLNEINKINDSNFLITFSYGRGLQASALKEFGKNQENTENIQKAFNHRAKMNGLSSKGEWSEELEKEFAA
;
A
#
# COMPACT_ATOMS: atom_id res chain seq x y z
N MET A 1 0.68 22.47 -6.74
CA MET A 1 1.05 21.02 -6.84
C MET A 1 0.92 20.46 -5.44
N VAL A 2 0.30 19.30 -5.28
CA VAL A 2 0.20 18.61 -3.98
C VAL A 2 1.44 17.73 -3.80
N PRO A 3 2.26 17.95 -2.75
CA PRO A 3 3.42 17.11 -2.48
C PRO A 3 2.99 15.76 -1.91
N ILE A 4 3.72 14.71 -2.31
CA ILE A 4 3.60 13.36 -1.77
C ILE A 4 4.84 13.11 -0.91
N VAL A 5 4.62 12.83 0.37
CA VAL A 5 5.67 12.48 1.33
C VAL A 5 5.78 10.95 1.34
N GLU A 6 6.91 10.42 0.85
CA GLU A 6 7.10 8.99 0.61
C GLU A 6 8.26 8.40 1.44
N PRO A 7 8.09 8.22 2.77
CA PRO A 7 9.02 7.43 3.55
C PRO A 7 8.79 5.94 3.28
N GLU A 8 9.83 5.20 2.94
CA GLU A 8 9.73 3.76 2.67
C GLU A 8 10.63 2.96 3.60
N VAL A 9 10.06 1.98 4.28
CA VAL A 9 10.80 0.91 4.95
C VAL A 9 10.80 -0.32 4.04
N LEU A 10 11.98 -0.73 3.59
CA LEU A 10 12.13 -1.84 2.66
C LEU A 10 11.74 -3.17 3.33
N MET A 11 11.10 -4.04 2.56
CA MET A 11 10.77 -5.39 3.00
C MET A 11 11.88 -6.42 2.76
N ASP A 12 13.04 -5.99 2.26
CA ASP A 12 14.19 -6.87 2.05
C ASP A 12 14.72 -7.36 3.40
N GLY A 13 15.02 -8.65 3.50
CA GLY A 13 15.56 -9.27 4.70
C GLY A 13 14.58 -10.16 5.46
N SER A 14 15.02 -10.61 6.64
CA SER A 14 14.35 -11.66 7.44
C SER A 14 13.65 -11.13 8.70
N HIS A 15 13.45 -9.82 8.81
CA HIS A 15 12.81 -9.20 9.97
C HIS A 15 11.33 -9.60 10.08
N ASN A 16 10.86 -9.72 11.32
CA ASN A 16 9.44 -9.95 11.60
C ASN A 16 8.62 -8.67 11.51
N ILE A 17 7.30 -8.81 11.59
CA ILE A 17 6.35 -7.69 11.50
C ILE A 17 6.53 -6.66 12.64
N ASP A 18 6.93 -7.09 13.84
CA ASP A 18 7.16 -6.19 14.97
C ASP A 18 8.36 -5.29 14.73
N LYS A 19 9.42 -5.81 14.11
CA LYS A 19 10.57 -5.01 13.71
C LYS A 19 10.20 -3.99 12.63
N CYS A 20 9.41 -4.41 11.64
CA CYS A 20 8.88 -3.48 10.63
C CYS A 20 8.04 -2.37 11.27
N TYR A 21 7.15 -2.73 12.20
CA TYR A 21 6.35 -1.76 12.97
C TYR A 21 7.23 -0.73 13.68
N GLN A 22 8.23 -1.19 14.43
CA GLN A 22 9.14 -0.32 15.16
C GLN A 22 9.91 0.65 14.25
N VAL A 23 10.44 0.12 13.14
CA VAL A 23 11.21 0.95 12.19
C VAL A 23 10.30 1.94 11.49
N THR A 24 9.10 1.53 11.04
CA THR A 24 8.12 2.42 10.43
C THR A 24 7.71 3.53 11.39
N THR A 25 7.48 3.21 12.68
CA THR A 25 7.21 4.21 13.72
C THR A 25 8.33 5.25 13.80
N ASN A 26 9.58 4.82 13.88
CA ASN A 26 10.71 5.73 13.97
C ASN A 26 10.85 6.62 12.73
N VAL A 27 10.70 6.04 11.54
CA VAL A 27 10.78 6.76 10.27
C VAL A 27 9.66 7.81 10.14
N LEU A 28 8.42 7.47 10.50
CA LEU A 28 7.31 8.41 10.47
C LEU A 28 7.52 9.56 11.45
N ASN A 29 7.94 9.27 12.68
CA ASN A 29 8.18 10.30 13.69
C ASN A 29 9.27 11.28 13.24
N GLU A 30 10.39 10.77 12.73
CA GLU A 30 11.48 11.62 12.25
C GLU A 30 11.05 12.46 11.05
N CYS A 31 10.33 11.84 10.10
CA CYS A 31 9.80 12.53 8.93
C CYS A 31 8.86 13.70 9.32
N TYR A 32 7.93 13.47 10.24
CA TYR A 32 7.01 14.52 10.67
C TYR A 32 7.66 15.57 11.55
N ASN A 33 8.66 15.22 12.37
CA ASN A 33 9.48 16.19 13.08
C ASN A 33 10.17 17.16 12.12
N GLU A 34 10.78 16.64 11.06
CA GLU A 34 11.43 17.48 10.05
C GLU A 34 10.43 18.36 9.30
N LEU A 35 9.27 17.82 8.92
CA LEU A 35 8.21 18.60 8.27
C LEU A 35 7.69 19.73 9.16
N GLU A 36 7.59 19.51 10.48
CA GLU A 36 7.20 20.53 11.46
C GLU A 36 8.28 21.63 11.59
N ILE A 37 9.56 21.23 11.73
CA ILE A 37 10.70 22.18 11.78
C ILE A 37 10.70 23.09 10.55
N HIS A 38 10.41 22.55 9.39
CA HIS A 38 10.33 23.27 8.12
C HIS A 38 8.98 23.97 7.89
N LYS A 39 8.05 23.91 8.85
CA LYS A 39 6.73 24.57 8.82
C LYS A 39 5.91 24.20 7.57
N VAL A 40 5.97 22.93 7.19
CA VAL A 40 5.18 22.40 6.07
C VAL A 40 3.71 22.34 6.47
N ASP A 41 2.82 22.84 5.62
CA ASP A 41 1.36 22.69 5.81
C ASP A 41 0.93 21.28 5.47
N LEU A 42 0.73 20.45 6.50
CA LEU A 42 0.38 19.03 6.38
C LEU A 42 -0.97 18.81 5.71
N LYS A 43 -1.90 19.75 5.80
CA LYS A 43 -3.22 19.68 5.14
C LYS A 43 -3.12 19.67 3.62
N GLY A 44 -2.03 20.19 3.09
CA GLY A 44 -1.75 20.23 1.66
C GLY A 44 -0.93 19.01 1.16
N THR A 45 -0.68 17.99 1.99
CA THR A 45 0.17 16.85 1.65
C THR A 45 -0.61 15.54 1.54
N VAL A 46 -0.01 14.54 0.87
CA VAL A 46 -0.45 13.15 0.88
C VAL A 46 0.72 12.31 1.39
N LEU A 47 0.48 11.44 2.36
CA LEU A 47 1.49 10.47 2.81
C LEU A 47 1.44 9.23 1.91
N LYS A 48 2.62 8.75 1.46
CA LYS A 48 2.76 7.49 0.74
C LYS A 48 3.65 6.52 1.52
N PRO A 49 3.10 5.84 2.55
CA PRO A 49 3.86 4.95 3.41
C PRO A 49 3.90 3.51 2.88
N ASN A 50 4.79 2.69 3.44
CA ASN A 50 4.71 1.24 3.37
C ASN A 50 3.61 0.71 4.30
N MET A 51 3.09 -0.48 4.02
CA MET A 51 2.35 -1.28 5.00
C MET A 51 3.33 -1.92 5.99
N VAL A 52 2.90 -2.16 7.21
CA VAL A 52 3.69 -2.89 8.23
C VAL A 52 3.60 -4.39 7.92
N ILE A 53 4.64 -4.93 7.31
CA ILE A 53 4.72 -6.32 6.85
C ILE A 53 6.04 -6.96 7.28
N PRO A 54 6.11 -8.30 7.44
CA PRO A 54 7.39 -8.97 7.65
C PRO A 54 8.27 -8.89 6.39
N GLY A 55 9.56 -9.02 6.59
CA GLY A 55 10.52 -9.09 5.49
C GLY A 55 10.26 -10.25 4.53
N SER A 56 10.70 -10.09 3.28
CA SER A 56 10.48 -11.10 2.22
C SER A 56 11.08 -12.47 2.55
N GLU A 57 12.18 -12.49 3.31
CA GLU A 57 12.90 -13.70 3.75
C GLU A 57 12.44 -14.19 5.13
N CYS A 58 11.50 -13.51 5.78
CA CYS A 58 10.98 -13.91 7.08
C CYS A 58 10.23 -15.26 6.95
N LYS A 59 10.55 -16.21 7.84
CA LYS A 59 9.89 -17.51 7.87
C LYS A 59 8.47 -17.43 8.44
N ASP A 60 8.29 -16.57 9.41
CA ASP A 60 7.00 -16.35 10.07
C ASP A 60 6.20 -15.30 9.29
N LYS A 61 5.35 -15.79 8.39
CA LYS A 61 4.46 -14.92 7.60
C LYS A 61 3.26 -14.49 8.42
N SER A 62 3.06 -13.17 8.52
CA SER A 62 1.85 -12.62 9.12
C SER A 62 0.65 -12.79 8.18
N ASN A 63 -0.52 -13.01 8.75
CA ASN A 63 -1.76 -13.01 7.99
C ASN A 63 -2.25 -11.58 7.70
N THR A 64 -3.18 -11.45 6.77
CA THR A 64 -3.71 -10.14 6.33
C THR A 64 -4.36 -9.33 7.46
N GLU A 65 -5.04 -9.99 8.41
CA GLU A 65 -5.65 -9.31 9.56
C GLU A 65 -4.60 -8.68 10.49
N GLU A 66 -3.51 -9.40 10.75
CA GLU A 66 -2.41 -8.90 11.57
C GLU A 66 -1.73 -7.72 10.89
N ILE A 67 -1.46 -7.84 9.59
CA ILE A 67 -0.89 -6.77 8.75
C ILE A 67 -1.79 -5.53 8.82
N ALA A 68 -3.09 -5.69 8.63
CA ALA A 68 -4.05 -4.59 8.64
C ALA A 68 -4.09 -3.89 10.01
N LYS A 69 -4.20 -4.66 11.09
CA LYS A 69 -4.24 -4.12 12.46
C LYS A 69 -2.96 -3.37 12.82
N LYS A 70 -1.79 -3.97 12.56
CA LYS A 70 -0.50 -3.33 12.88
C LYS A 70 -0.22 -2.11 12.01
N THR A 71 -0.58 -2.16 10.72
CA THR A 71 -0.43 -1.02 9.83
C THR A 71 -1.30 0.15 10.29
N LEU A 72 -2.58 -0.09 10.54
CA LEU A 72 -3.51 0.97 10.96
C LEU A 72 -3.13 1.54 12.33
N ASP A 73 -2.76 0.68 13.29
CA ASP A 73 -2.29 1.13 14.61
C ASP A 73 -1.01 2.00 14.53
N CYS A 74 -0.05 1.59 13.70
CA CYS A 74 1.16 2.37 13.45
C CYS A 74 0.85 3.75 12.89
N LEU A 75 -0.02 3.82 11.88
CA LEU A 75 -0.40 5.07 11.22
C LEU A 75 -1.19 6.00 12.17
N LYS A 76 -2.17 5.47 12.89
CA LYS A 76 -2.97 6.25 13.86
C LYS A 76 -2.13 6.87 14.97
N LYS A 77 -1.04 6.22 15.38
CA LYS A 77 -0.15 6.72 16.45
C LYS A 77 0.88 7.72 15.98
N ASN A 78 1.31 7.63 14.74
CA ASN A 78 2.51 8.34 14.27
C ASN A 78 2.23 9.34 13.11
N VAL A 79 1.04 9.35 12.53
CA VAL A 79 0.67 10.30 11.47
C VAL A 79 -0.22 11.39 12.07
N PRO A 80 0.15 12.68 11.94
CA PRO A 80 -0.68 13.77 12.39
C PRO A 80 -2.07 13.77 11.76
N SER A 81 -3.10 14.10 12.55
CA SER A 81 -4.50 14.12 12.09
C SER A 81 -4.79 15.15 11.00
N ASP A 82 -3.90 16.11 10.81
CA ASP A 82 -3.99 17.14 9.75
C ASP A 82 -3.67 16.59 8.35
N VAL A 83 -3.04 15.42 8.25
CA VAL A 83 -2.79 14.73 6.97
C VAL A 83 -4.10 14.17 6.43
N PRO A 84 -4.61 14.65 5.29
CA PRO A 84 -5.96 14.29 4.83
C PRO A 84 -6.08 12.88 4.28
N GLY A 85 -4.99 12.29 3.80
CA GLY A 85 -5.05 10.98 3.16
C GLY A 85 -3.71 10.30 2.96
N LEU A 86 -3.81 9.01 2.75
CA LEU A 86 -2.70 8.06 2.65
C LEU A 86 -2.85 7.25 1.36
N ALA A 87 -1.76 7.14 0.60
CA ALA A 87 -1.71 6.33 -0.61
C ALA A 87 -0.57 5.32 -0.49
N PHE A 88 -0.83 4.09 -0.07
CA PHE A 88 0.21 3.08 0.14
C PHE A 88 1.06 2.83 -1.09
N LEU A 89 2.35 2.62 -0.90
CA LEU A 89 3.20 1.95 -1.89
C LEU A 89 3.01 0.42 -1.79
N SER A 90 3.33 -0.32 -2.86
CA SER A 90 3.22 -1.80 -2.85
C SER A 90 4.40 -2.48 -2.15
N GLY A 91 5.58 -1.83 -2.08
CA GLY A 91 6.74 -2.25 -1.29
C GLY A 91 7.27 -3.65 -1.59
N GLY A 92 7.15 -4.13 -2.83
CA GLY A 92 7.58 -5.47 -3.22
C GLY A 92 6.55 -6.58 -2.98
N GLN A 93 5.38 -6.30 -2.40
CA GLN A 93 4.24 -7.21 -2.37
C GLN A 93 3.78 -7.54 -3.81
N SER A 94 3.25 -8.74 -4.01
CA SER A 94 2.57 -9.06 -5.26
C SER A 94 1.32 -8.20 -5.47
N GLU A 95 0.79 -8.17 -6.70
CA GLU A 95 -0.43 -7.44 -7.04
C GLU A 95 -1.61 -7.86 -6.17
N ILE A 96 -1.77 -9.16 -5.93
CA ILE A 96 -2.88 -9.73 -5.13
C ILE A 96 -2.68 -9.44 -3.65
N GLU A 97 -1.47 -9.64 -3.12
CA GLU A 97 -1.17 -9.38 -1.71
C GLU A 97 -1.40 -7.90 -1.35
N SER A 98 -0.91 -6.99 -2.19
CA SER A 98 -1.09 -5.55 -1.95
C SER A 98 -2.57 -5.14 -2.00
N SER A 99 -3.36 -5.70 -2.93
CA SER A 99 -4.82 -5.49 -2.99
C SER A 99 -5.53 -6.06 -1.75
N LYS A 100 -5.19 -7.28 -1.36
CA LYS A 100 -5.79 -7.97 -0.22
C LYS A 100 -5.51 -7.24 1.10
N ASN A 101 -4.26 -6.83 1.31
CA ASN A 101 -3.86 -6.09 2.51
C ASN A 101 -4.51 -4.70 2.56
N LEU A 102 -4.55 -3.97 1.44
CA LEU A 102 -5.26 -2.69 1.34
C LEU A 102 -6.74 -2.84 1.67
N ASN A 103 -7.38 -3.88 1.14
CA ASN A 103 -8.79 -4.17 1.38
C ASN A 103 -9.08 -4.41 2.87
N GLU A 104 -8.26 -5.20 3.54
CA GLU A 104 -8.45 -5.50 4.96
C GLU A 104 -8.18 -4.28 5.84
N ILE A 105 -7.18 -3.45 5.50
CA ILE A 105 -6.96 -2.17 6.15
C ILE A 105 -8.21 -1.28 6.04
N ASN A 106 -8.81 -1.15 4.86
CA ASN A 106 -9.98 -0.31 4.65
C ASN A 106 -11.24 -0.85 5.33
N LYS A 107 -11.41 -2.18 5.44
CA LYS A 107 -12.53 -2.78 6.19
C LYS A 107 -12.52 -2.43 7.68
N ILE A 108 -11.35 -2.32 8.28
CA ILE A 108 -11.21 -2.03 9.71
C ILE A 108 -10.82 -0.58 9.99
N ASN A 109 -10.74 0.27 8.96
CA ASN A 109 -10.34 1.67 9.10
C ASN A 109 -11.41 2.46 9.86
N ASP A 110 -11.10 2.76 11.12
CA ASP A 110 -11.89 3.61 12.01
C ASP A 110 -11.27 5.00 12.22
N SER A 111 -10.27 5.35 11.41
CA SER A 111 -9.61 6.64 11.44
C SER A 111 -10.28 7.65 10.50
N ASN A 112 -9.86 8.93 10.58
CA ASN A 112 -10.29 9.99 9.66
C ASN A 112 -9.50 9.99 8.34
N PHE A 113 -8.50 9.11 8.18
CA PHE A 113 -7.71 9.05 6.96
C PHE A 113 -8.48 8.45 5.79
N LEU A 114 -8.42 9.11 4.65
CA LEU A 114 -8.77 8.49 3.36
C LEU A 114 -7.59 7.62 2.91
N ILE A 115 -7.81 6.31 2.85
CA ILE A 115 -6.76 5.33 2.55
C ILE A 115 -6.96 4.75 1.16
N THR A 116 -5.95 4.90 0.31
CA THR A 116 -5.92 4.40 -1.06
C THR A 116 -4.54 3.84 -1.42
N PHE A 117 -4.25 3.68 -2.70
CA PHE A 117 -3.01 3.13 -3.22
C PHE A 117 -2.31 4.08 -4.21
N SER A 118 -1.00 3.97 -4.27
CA SER A 118 -0.13 4.57 -5.30
C SER A 118 0.94 3.53 -5.68
N TYR A 119 0.48 2.46 -6.33
CA TYR A 119 1.31 1.31 -6.66
C TYR A 119 2.01 1.49 -8.01
N GLY A 120 3.30 1.17 -8.05
CA GLY A 120 4.03 0.95 -9.29
C GLY A 120 3.87 -0.51 -9.73
N ARG A 121 4.74 -1.39 -9.23
CA ARG A 121 4.74 -2.84 -9.56
C ARG A 121 3.41 -3.52 -9.23
N GLY A 122 2.81 -3.22 -8.09
CA GLY A 122 1.52 -3.78 -7.68
C GLY A 122 0.31 -3.35 -8.53
N LEU A 123 0.50 -2.45 -9.51
CA LEU A 123 -0.51 -2.06 -10.49
C LEU A 123 -0.18 -2.52 -11.91
N GLN A 124 1.10 -2.66 -12.24
CA GLN A 124 1.56 -2.79 -13.62
C GLN A 124 2.09 -4.18 -13.98
N ALA A 125 2.37 -5.06 -13.00
CA ALA A 125 3.12 -6.30 -13.25
C ALA A 125 2.42 -7.23 -14.25
N SER A 126 1.10 -7.41 -14.13
CA SER A 126 0.33 -8.24 -15.08
C SER A 126 0.32 -7.63 -16.49
N ALA A 127 0.15 -6.32 -16.61
CA ALA A 127 0.19 -5.64 -17.90
C ALA A 127 1.58 -5.72 -18.56
N LEU A 128 2.65 -5.56 -17.78
CA LEU A 128 4.03 -5.72 -18.24
C LEU A 128 4.32 -7.17 -18.68
N LYS A 129 3.74 -8.14 -17.99
CA LYS A 129 3.85 -9.56 -18.37
C LYS A 129 3.18 -9.81 -19.73
N GLU A 130 1.99 -9.26 -19.97
CA GLU A 130 1.30 -9.36 -21.26
C GLU A 130 2.07 -8.63 -22.37
N PHE A 131 2.61 -7.44 -22.08
CA PHE A 131 3.48 -6.70 -22.99
C PHE A 131 4.73 -7.50 -23.38
N GLY A 132 5.36 -8.20 -22.41
CA GLY A 132 6.51 -9.06 -22.67
C GLY A 132 6.20 -10.28 -23.56
N LYS A 133 4.94 -10.75 -23.58
CA LYS A 133 4.50 -11.84 -24.48
C LYS A 133 4.31 -11.37 -25.92
N ASN A 134 3.64 -10.24 -26.10
CA ASN A 134 3.37 -9.63 -27.40
C ASN A 134 3.07 -8.13 -27.23
N GLN A 135 4.01 -7.29 -27.64
CA GLN A 135 3.92 -5.84 -27.53
C GLN A 135 2.80 -5.22 -28.37
N GLU A 136 2.39 -5.88 -29.46
CA GLU A 136 1.33 -5.42 -30.35
C GLU A 136 -0.08 -5.76 -29.82
N ASN A 137 -0.19 -6.67 -28.87
CA ASN A 137 -1.47 -7.07 -28.28
C ASN A 137 -1.96 -6.06 -27.23
N THR A 138 -2.23 -4.85 -27.69
CA THR A 138 -2.67 -3.73 -26.85
C THR A 138 -3.93 -4.05 -26.05
N GLU A 139 -4.85 -4.83 -26.63
CA GLU A 139 -6.10 -5.18 -25.97
C GLU A 139 -5.87 -5.99 -24.69
N ASN A 140 -5.05 -7.02 -24.72
CA ASN A 140 -4.75 -7.83 -23.53
C ASN A 140 -3.96 -7.06 -22.49
N ILE A 141 -3.02 -6.22 -22.93
CA ILE A 141 -2.24 -5.35 -22.04
C ILE A 141 -3.18 -4.40 -21.28
N GLN A 142 -4.09 -3.74 -22.00
CA GLN A 142 -5.06 -2.83 -21.39
C GLN A 142 -6.05 -3.55 -20.48
N LYS A 143 -6.54 -4.73 -20.87
CA LYS A 143 -7.41 -5.55 -20.03
C LYS A 143 -6.74 -5.91 -18.70
N ALA A 144 -5.49 -6.39 -18.73
CA ALA A 144 -4.74 -6.74 -17.53
C ALA A 144 -4.55 -5.52 -16.61
N PHE A 145 -4.19 -4.37 -17.17
CA PHE A 145 -4.04 -3.13 -16.41
C PHE A 145 -5.37 -2.67 -15.79
N ASN A 146 -6.43 -2.64 -16.59
CA ASN A 146 -7.75 -2.20 -16.13
C ASN A 146 -8.32 -3.12 -15.04
N HIS A 147 -8.11 -4.43 -15.17
CA HIS A 147 -8.49 -5.37 -14.11
C HIS A 147 -7.79 -5.04 -12.80
N ARG A 148 -6.46 -4.90 -12.81
CA ARG A 148 -5.70 -4.58 -11.60
C ARG A 148 -6.11 -3.22 -11.01
N ALA A 149 -6.32 -2.21 -11.83
CA ALA A 149 -6.79 -0.91 -11.40
C ALA A 149 -8.19 -1.02 -10.73
N LYS A 150 -9.10 -1.82 -11.31
CA LYS A 150 -10.41 -2.09 -10.73
C LYS A 150 -10.30 -2.79 -9.38
N MET A 151 -9.48 -3.83 -9.26
CA MET A 151 -9.27 -4.58 -8.02
C MET A 151 -8.71 -3.68 -6.92
N ASN A 152 -7.70 -2.86 -7.21
CA ASN A 152 -7.15 -1.90 -6.26
C ASN A 152 -8.18 -0.82 -5.87
N GLY A 153 -9.01 -0.37 -6.81
CA GLY A 153 -10.11 0.55 -6.53
C GLY A 153 -11.17 -0.02 -5.58
N LEU A 154 -11.52 -1.30 -5.75
CA LEU A 154 -12.40 -2.03 -4.82
C LEU A 154 -11.73 -2.20 -3.45
N SER A 155 -10.43 -2.51 -3.41
CA SER A 155 -9.66 -2.63 -2.17
C SER A 155 -9.63 -1.32 -1.37
N SER A 156 -9.59 -0.17 -2.05
CA SER A 156 -9.67 1.15 -1.39
C SER A 156 -11.04 1.42 -0.73
N LYS A 157 -12.03 0.58 -1.02
CA LYS A 157 -13.38 0.66 -0.43
C LYS A 157 -13.68 -0.50 0.54
N GLY A 158 -12.76 -1.47 0.67
CA GLY A 158 -13.00 -2.71 1.43
C GLY A 158 -13.95 -3.69 0.71
N GLU A 159 -14.12 -3.55 -0.61
CA GLU A 159 -15.08 -4.31 -1.44
C GLU A 159 -14.41 -5.39 -2.31
N TRP A 160 -13.10 -5.55 -2.23
CA TRP A 160 -12.38 -6.60 -2.97
C TRP A 160 -12.68 -7.99 -2.42
N SER A 161 -12.78 -8.98 -3.30
CA SER A 161 -12.86 -10.41 -2.92
C SER A 161 -12.08 -11.29 -3.90
N GLU A 162 -11.79 -12.53 -3.45
CA GLU A 162 -11.10 -13.51 -4.29
C GLU A 162 -11.93 -13.98 -5.49
N GLU A 163 -13.27 -13.90 -5.39
CA GLU A 163 -14.17 -14.20 -6.50
C GLU A 163 -14.03 -13.17 -7.61
N LEU A 164 -14.06 -11.88 -7.26
CA LEU A 164 -13.87 -10.78 -8.20
C LEU A 164 -12.47 -10.81 -8.85
N GLU A 165 -11.45 -11.25 -8.11
CA GLU A 165 -10.10 -11.43 -8.65
C GLU A 165 -10.06 -12.49 -9.76
N LYS A 166 -10.86 -13.55 -9.64
CA LYS A 166 -10.89 -14.66 -10.60
C LYS A 166 -11.75 -14.39 -11.84
N GLU A 167 -12.74 -13.49 -11.77
CA GLU A 167 -13.63 -13.18 -12.90
C GLU A 167 -12.89 -12.74 -14.16
N PHE A 168 -11.67 -12.25 -14.03
CA PHE A 168 -10.85 -11.81 -15.16
C PHE A 168 -9.94 -12.91 -15.73
N ALA A 169 -9.66 -13.96 -14.97
CA ALA A 169 -8.80 -15.06 -15.39
C ALA A 169 -9.51 -16.04 -16.37
N ALA A 170 -10.77 -15.83 -16.66
CA ALA A 170 -11.61 -16.55 -17.61
C ALA A 170 -11.77 -15.75 -18.89
#